data_1d7148742a1208e9c7805be43624f195
#
_entry.id   1d7148742a1208e9c7805be43624f195
#
_cell.length_a   1.000
_cell.length_b   1.000
_cell.length_c   1.000
_cell.angle_alpha   90.00
_cell.angle_beta   90.00
_cell.angle_gamma   90.00
#
_symmetry.space_group_name_H-M   'P 1'
#
loop_
_entity.id
_entity.type
_entity.pdbx_description
1 polymer ?
#
loop_
_entity_poly.entity_id
_entity_poly.type
_entity_poly.pdbx_seq_one_letter_code
_entity_poly.pdbx_strand_id
1 'polypeptide(L)'
;MVGGQYVITVPQQSPAPTWMGVIMIIYALAMVVLGVIDLTGDMQDGIYMVSQVVNVLVALTIGVGGFFTFQRKKMGVWMGLGAIGISTIMGIIVSMSFRDDVGGGVEGDIAGGFGVIFTLVCNAFCALIIAIPLMATGSNLE
;
A
#
# COMPACT_ATOMS: atom_id res chain seq x y z
N MET A 1 19.67 -36.94 -42.24
CA MET A 1 19.74 -36.63 -40.79
C MET A 1 19.59 -35.13 -40.64
N VAL A 2 18.41 -34.66 -40.26
CA VAL A 2 18.15 -33.23 -40.06
C VAL A 2 18.44 -32.93 -38.59
N GLY A 3 19.49 -32.16 -38.34
CA GLY A 3 19.88 -31.75 -37.01
C GLY A 3 18.77 -30.92 -36.36
N GLY A 4 18.07 -31.48 -35.37
CA GLY A 4 17.10 -30.76 -34.59
C GLY A 4 17.79 -29.67 -33.76
N GLN A 5 17.68 -28.41 -34.16
CA GLN A 5 18.03 -27.28 -33.31
C GLN A 5 16.99 -27.27 -32.15
N TYR A 6 17.43 -27.62 -30.97
CA TYR A 6 16.66 -27.35 -29.75
C TYR A 6 16.66 -25.83 -29.54
N VAL A 7 15.58 -25.17 -29.92
CA VAL A 7 15.34 -23.79 -29.54
C VAL A 7 15.04 -23.78 -28.04
N ILE A 8 16.04 -23.47 -27.23
CA ILE A 8 15.85 -23.22 -25.82
C ILE A 8 15.14 -21.86 -25.74
N THR A 9 13.80 -21.91 -25.68
CA THR A 9 13.02 -20.73 -25.35
C THR A 9 13.28 -20.38 -23.88
N VAL A 10 14.20 -19.45 -23.65
CA VAL A 10 14.39 -18.88 -22.30
C VAL A 10 13.08 -18.19 -21.93
N PRO A 11 12.40 -18.61 -20.84
CA PRO A 11 11.16 -17.95 -20.42
C PRO A 11 11.43 -16.47 -20.22
N GLN A 12 10.75 -15.63 -20.99
CA GLN A 12 10.89 -14.19 -20.88
C GLN A 12 10.36 -13.77 -19.51
N GLN A 13 11.24 -13.38 -18.60
CA GLN A 13 10.88 -12.97 -17.26
C GLN A 13 10.05 -11.68 -17.33
N SER A 14 8.86 -11.69 -16.71
CA SER A 14 8.01 -10.50 -16.61
C SER A 14 8.73 -9.35 -15.88
N PRO A 15 8.73 -8.13 -16.39
CA PRO A 15 9.28 -6.95 -15.68
C PRO A 15 8.35 -6.45 -14.57
N ALA A 16 7.14 -7.01 -14.43
CA ALA A 16 6.13 -6.52 -13.51
C ALA A 16 6.59 -6.41 -12.04
N PRO A 17 7.32 -7.37 -11.44
CA PRO A 17 7.82 -7.23 -10.07
C PRO A 17 8.78 -6.05 -9.89
N THR A 18 9.64 -5.82 -10.87
CA THR A 18 10.62 -4.71 -10.83
C THR A 18 9.91 -3.36 -10.85
N TRP A 19 9.00 -3.15 -11.80
CA TRP A 19 8.23 -1.91 -11.88
C TRP A 19 7.40 -1.67 -10.64
N MET A 20 6.76 -2.72 -10.13
CA MET A 20 5.93 -2.61 -8.94
C MET A 20 6.75 -2.30 -7.69
N GLY A 21 7.92 -2.91 -7.53
CA GLY A 21 8.84 -2.59 -6.45
C GLY A 21 9.27 -1.12 -6.47
N VAL A 22 9.59 -0.57 -7.65
CA VAL A 22 9.94 0.85 -7.81
C VAL A 22 8.78 1.77 -7.44
N ILE A 23 7.57 1.48 -7.91
CA ILE A 23 6.36 2.26 -7.59
C ILE A 23 6.11 2.27 -6.08
N MET A 24 6.20 1.11 -5.43
CA MET A 24 6.02 1.00 -3.97
C MET A 24 7.06 1.82 -3.20
N ILE A 25 8.32 1.83 -3.64
CA ILE A 25 9.39 2.63 -3.01
C ILE A 25 9.12 4.13 -3.18
N ILE A 26 8.77 4.57 -4.38
CA ILE A 26 8.46 5.99 -4.64
C ILE A 26 7.26 6.43 -3.81
N TYR A 27 6.20 5.62 -3.77
CA TYR A 27 5.02 5.88 -2.94
C TYR A 27 5.38 5.97 -1.46
N ALA A 28 6.18 5.03 -0.94
CA ALA A 28 6.61 5.02 0.45
C ALA A 28 7.41 6.27 0.82
N LEU A 29 8.35 6.69 -0.05
CA LEU A 29 9.13 7.91 0.15
C LEU A 29 8.22 9.15 0.21
N ALA A 30 7.27 9.28 -0.72
CA ALA A 30 6.32 10.39 -0.72
C ALA A 30 5.49 10.41 0.57
N MET A 31 4.97 9.26 1.01
CA MET A 31 4.15 9.16 2.21
C MET A 31 4.94 9.42 3.51
N VAL A 32 6.21 9.01 3.57
CA VAL A 32 7.09 9.33 4.71
C VAL A 32 7.34 10.84 4.79
N VAL A 33 7.65 11.48 3.67
CA VAL A 33 7.88 12.93 3.63
C VAL A 33 6.63 13.69 4.07
N LEU A 34 5.46 13.36 3.52
CA LEU A 34 4.19 13.98 3.90
C LEU A 34 3.86 13.71 5.37
N GLY A 35 4.02 12.48 5.85
CA GLY A 35 3.76 12.13 7.24
C GLY A 35 4.68 12.84 8.23
N VAL A 36 5.94 13.09 7.86
CA VAL A 36 6.87 13.87 8.70
C VAL A 36 6.46 15.34 8.71
N ILE A 37 6.03 15.90 7.58
CA ILE A 37 5.52 17.29 7.52
C ILE A 37 4.29 17.43 8.42
N ASP A 38 3.35 16.50 8.33
CA ASP A 38 2.13 16.50 9.15
C ASP A 38 2.44 16.38 10.66
N LEU A 39 3.45 15.58 11.05
CA LEU A 39 3.89 15.44 12.44
C LEU A 39 4.53 16.73 12.99
N THR A 40 5.06 17.61 12.13
CA THR A 40 5.64 18.90 12.53
C THR A 40 4.61 20.04 12.53
N GLY A 41 3.39 19.80 12.07
CA GLY A 41 2.28 20.75 12.08
C GLY A 41 1.60 20.86 13.46
N ASP A 42 0.75 21.91 13.61
CA ASP A 42 0.07 22.24 14.88
C ASP A 42 -1.10 21.31 15.27
N MET A 43 -1.31 20.20 14.60
CA MET A 43 -2.37 19.25 14.92
C MET A 43 -2.01 18.42 16.16
N GLN A 44 -2.49 18.86 17.34
CA GLN A 44 -2.15 18.26 18.65
C GLN A 44 -3.18 17.24 19.16
N ASP A 45 -4.19 16.86 18.39
CA ASP A 45 -5.18 15.89 18.84
C ASP A 45 -4.58 14.48 18.86
N GLY A 46 -4.64 13.83 20.03
CA GLY A 46 -3.91 12.58 20.30
C GLY A 46 -4.18 11.45 19.29
N ILE A 47 -5.42 11.32 18.79
CA ILE A 47 -5.76 10.26 17.84
C ILE A 47 -5.15 10.51 16.46
N TYR A 48 -5.09 11.77 16.04
CA TYR A 48 -4.47 12.15 14.76
C TYR A 48 -2.96 11.93 14.81
N MET A 49 -2.31 12.27 15.94
CA MET A 49 -0.88 12.01 16.12
C MET A 49 -0.55 10.52 16.05
N VAL A 50 -1.33 9.68 16.73
CA VAL A 50 -1.17 8.22 16.66
C VAL A 50 -1.37 7.72 15.24
N SER A 51 -2.39 8.22 14.54
CA SER A 51 -2.67 7.87 13.14
C SER A 51 -1.49 8.22 12.22
N GLN A 52 -0.88 9.39 12.39
CA GLN A 52 0.27 9.81 11.58
C GLN A 52 1.50 8.95 11.84
N VAL A 53 1.79 8.62 13.09
CA VAL A 53 2.88 7.70 13.43
C VAL A 53 2.65 6.33 12.77
N VAL A 54 1.43 5.80 12.85
CA VAL A 54 1.09 4.52 12.20
C VAL A 54 1.21 4.62 10.68
N ASN A 55 0.78 5.72 10.06
CA ASN A 55 0.92 5.94 8.62
C ASN A 55 2.38 5.96 8.17
N VAL A 56 3.27 6.60 8.92
CA VAL A 56 4.72 6.59 8.65
C VAL A 56 5.28 5.17 8.76
N LEU A 57 4.91 4.40 9.78
CA LEU A 57 5.33 3.01 9.93
C LEU A 57 4.81 2.12 8.79
N VAL A 58 3.56 2.30 8.39
CA VAL A 58 2.96 1.61 7.24
C VAL A 58 3.71 1.96 5.96
N ALA A 59 4.01 3.24 5.73
CA ALA A 59 4.77 3.68 4.57
C ALA A 59 6.17 3.06 4.52
N LEU A 60 6.89 3.01 5.65
CA LEU A 60 8.18 2.33 5.75
C LEU A 60 8.06 0.83 5.43
N THR A 61 7.02 0.18 5.94
CA THR A 61 6.75 -1.24 5.67
C THR A 61 6.48 -1.49 4.18
N ILE A 62 5.72 -0.61 3.52
CA ILE A 62 5.48 -0.67 2.08
C ILE A 62 6.80 -0.46 1.31
N GLY A 63 7.65 0.46 1.75
CA GLY A 63 8.97 0.70 1.14
C GLY A 63 9.89 -0.52 1.20
N VAL A 64 9.98 -1.16 2.37
CA VAL A 64 10.73 -2.41 2.55
C VAL A 64 10.11 -3.55 1.72
N GLY A 65 8.78 -3.64 1.70
CA GLY A 65 8.04 -4.58 0.85
C GLY A 65 8.33 -4.35 -0.64
N GLY A 66 8.39 -3.09 -1.08
CA GLY A 66 8.77 -2.70 -2.42
C GLY A 66 10.19 -3.15 -2.79
N PHE A 67 11.13 -3.01 -1.87
CA PHE A 67 12.50 -3.49 -2.07
C PHE A 67 12.57 -5.02 -2.23
N PHE A 68 11.84 -5.79 -1.41
CA PHE A 68 11.75 -7.23 -1.58
C PHE A 68 11.03 -7.64 -2.87
N THR A 69 9.98 -6.91 -3.26
CA THR A 69 9.29 -7.14 -4.53
C THR A 69 10.19 -6.85 -5.72
N PHE A 70 11.01 -5.80 -5.65
CA PHE A 70 12.05 -5.51 -6.63
C PHE A 70 13.06 -6.66 -6.75
N GLN A 71 13.44 -7.29 -5.63
CA GLN A 71 14.27 -8.50 -5.60
C GLN A 71 13.53 -9.78 -5.99
N ARG A 72 12.28 -9.68 -6.45
CA ARG A 72 11.40 -10.81 -6.85
C ARG A 72 11.06 -11.77 -5.71
N LYS A 73 11.02 -11.30 -4.47
CA LYS A 73 10.61 -12.11 -3.32
C LYS A 73 9.11 -11.94 -3.06
N LYS A 74 8.38 -13.04 -2.97
CA LYS A 74 6.94 -13.08 -2.61
C LYS A 74 6.66 -12.34 -1.30
N MET A 75 7.59 -12.40 -0.35
CA MET A 75 7.48 -11.76 0.95
C MET A 75 7.22 -10.27 0.84
N GLY A 76 7.78 -9.58 -0.18
CA GLY A 76 7.56 -8.15 -0.40
C GLY A 76 6.10 -7.82 -0.68
N VAL A 77 5.43 -8.63 -1.49
CA VAL A 77 4.00 -8.45 -1.80
C VAL A 77 3.14 -8.70 -0.55
N TRP A 78 3.43 -9.74 0.22
CA TRP A 78 2.71 -10.03 1.46
C TRP A 78 2.87 -8.93 2.52
N MET A 79 4.09 -8.36 2.64
CA MET A 79 4.33 -7.21 3.52
C MET A 79 3.52 -6.00 3.07
N GLY A 80 3.48 -5.72 1.77
CA GLY A 80 2.67 -4.62 1.22
C GLY A 80 1.18 -4.79 1.49
N LEU A 81 0.64 -6.00 1.26
CA LEU A 81 -0.77 -6.31 1.54
C LEU A 81 -1.08 -6.20 3.05
N GLY A 82 -0.20 -6.68 3.92
CA GLY A 82 -0.35 -6.55 5.37
C GLY A 82 -0.36 -5.08 5.81
N ALA A 83 0.52 -4.26 5.26
CA ALA A 83 0.59 -2.83 5.53
C ALA A 83 -0.70 -2.10 5.12
N ILE A 84 -1.27 -2.43 3.95
CA ILE A 84 -2.57 -1.89 3.50
C ILE A 84 -3.70 -2.33 4.45
N GLY A 85 -3.69 -3.58 4.93
CA GLY A 85 -4.67 -4.04 5.91
C GLY A 85 -4.66 -3.19 7.18
N ILE A 86 -3.47 -2.92 7.73
CA ILE A 86 -3.30 -2.05 8.91
C ILE A 86 -3.76 -0.62 8.61
N SER A 87 -3.37 -0.07 7.46
CA SER A 87 -3.80 1.27 7.02
C SER A 87 -5.32 1.36 6.89
N THR A 88 -5.98 0.32 6.39
CA THR A 88 -7.44 0.27 6.26
C THR A 88 -8.10 0.33 7.63
N ILE A 89 -7.65 -0.47 8.59
CA ILE A 89 -8.19 -0.47 9.95
C ILE A 89 -8.03 0.91 10.60
N MET A 90 -6.83 1.50 10.52
CA MET A 90 -6.58 2.84 11.06
C MET A 90 -7.43 3.91 10.38
N GLY A 91 -7.56 3.86 9.05
CA GLY A 91 -8.39 4.80 8.30
C GLY A 91 -9.87 4.72 8.72
N ILE A 92 -10.40 3.54 9.01
CA ILE A 92 -11.76 3.37 9.52
C ILE A 92 -11.89 3.97 10.92
N ILE A 93 -10.94 3.69 11.82
CA ILE A 93 -10.94 4.23 13.19
C ILE A 93 -10.93 5.76 13.17
N VAL A 94 -10.04 6.36 12.38
CA VAL A 94 -9.95 7.83 12.25
C VAL A 94 -11.23 8.41 11.66
N SER A 95 -11.81 7.77 10.64
CA SER A 95 -13.07 8.23 10.02
C SER A 95 -14.24 8.18 11.01
N MET A 96 -14.27 7.18 11.90
CA MET A 96 -15.29 7.10 12.95
C MET A 96 -15.08 8.15 14.05
N SER A 97 -13.83 8.43 14.43
CA SER A 97 -13.52 9.49 15.41
C SER A 97 -13.88 10.87 14.88
N PHE A 98 -13.61 11.13 13.60
CA PHE A 98 -13.98 12.38 12.95
C PHE A 98 -15.49 12.64 12.96
N ARG A 99 -16.30 11.58 12.88
CA ARG A 99 -17.76 11.67 13.02
C ARG A 99 -18.19 12.27 14.37
N ASP A 100 -17.50 11.88 15.44
CA ASP A 100 -17.82 12.34 16.80
C ASP A 100 -17.40 13.82 17.00
N ASP A 101 -16.28 14.23 16.37
CA ASP A 101 -15.75 15.60 16.45
C ASP A 101 -16.62 16.62 15.70
N VAL A 102 -17.24 16.24 14.58
CA VAL A 102 -18.13 17.11 13.76
C VAL A 102 -19.51 17.30 14.37
N GLY A 103 -19.75 16.71 15.56
CA GLY A 103 -20.94 17.02 16.38
C GLY A 103 -22.16 16.11 16.18
N GLY A 104 -21.94 14.85 15.76
CA GLY A 104 -22.92 13.76 15.79
C GLY A 104 -24.29 14.16 15.23
N GLY A 105 -24.45 14.20 13.95
CA GLY A 105 -25.70 14.47 13.25
C GLY A 105 -25.62 13.92 11.82
N VAL A 106 -26.61 14.25 11.01
CA VAL A 106 -26.65 13.81 9.60
C VAL A 106 -25.38 14.20 8.85
N GLU A 107 -24.78 15.36 9.16
CA GLU A 107 -23.54 15.84 8.53
C GLU A 107 -22.34 14.99 8.96
N GLY A 108 -22.22 14.66 10.26
CA GLY A 108 -21.16 13.78 10.77
C GLY A 108 -21.30 12.34 10.25
N ASP A 109 -22.53 11.83 10.13
CA ASP A 109 -22.80 10.50 9.57
C ASP A 109 -22.41 10.41 8.09
N ILE A 110 -22.69 11.46 7.30
CA ILE A 110 -22.31 11.53 5.90
C ILE A 110 -20.78 11.63 5.76
N ALA A 111 -20.15 12.51 6.53
CA ALA A 111 -18.70 12.73 6.45
C ALA A 111 -17.92 11.47 6.89
N GLY A 112 -18.28 10.86 8.00
CA GLY A 112 -17.65 9.62 8.50
C GLY A 112 -17.90 8.43 7.56
N GLY A 113 -19.15 8.26 7.09
CA GLY A 113 -19.49 7.20 6.14
C GLY A 113 -18.76 7.33 4.81
N PHE A 114 -18.65 8.55 4.28
CA PHE A 114 -17.91 8.81 3.04
C PHE A 114 -16.41 8.54 3.23
N GLY A 115 -15.83 8.93 4.37
CA GLY A 115 -14.44 8.65 4.72
C GLY A 115 -14.13 7.16 4.78
N VAL A 116 -15.02 6.36 5.39
CA VAL A 116 -14.89 4.89 5.43
C VAL A 116 -14.95 4.29 4.03
N ILE A 117 -15.94 4.67 3.21
CA ILE A 117 -16.09 4.16 1.84
C ILE A 117 -14.86 4.53 1.00
N PHE A 118 -14.41 5.76 1.09
CA PHE A 118 -13.23 6.24 0.35
C PHE A 118 -11.97 5.47 0.76
N THR A 119 -11.76 5.26 2.06
CA THR A 119 -10.64 4.46 2.59
C THR A 119 -10.68 3.03 2.06
N LEU A 120 -11.84 2.38 2.09
CA LEU A 120 -12.00 1.01 1.59
C LEU A 120 -11.72 0.90 0.09
N VAL A 121 -12.29 1.81 -0.70
CA VAL A 121 -12.11 1.81 -2.17
C VAL A 121 -10.65 2.07 -2.54
N CYS A 122 -10.02 3.10 -1.97
CA CYS A 122 -8.62 3.42 -2.27
C CYS A 122 -7.68 2.28 -1.85
N ASN A 123 -7.86 1.71 -0.65
CA ASN A 123 -7.01 0.61 -0.19
C ASN A 123 -7.25 -0.68 -0.98
N ALA A 124 -8.48 -0.96 -1.43
CA ALA A 124 -8.76 -2.09 -2.30
C ALA A 124 -8.04 -1.95 -3.65
N PHE A 125 -8.06 -0.76 -4.26
CA PHE A 125 -7.30 -0.49 -5.47
C PHE A 125 -5.79 -0.67 -5.26
N CYS A 126 -5.24 -0.14 -4.17
CA CYS A 126 -3.83 -0.32 -3.83
C CYS A 126 -3.48 -1.81 -3.64
N ALA A 127 -4.34 -2.56 -2.94
CA ALA A 127 -4.15 -4.00 -2.73
C ALA A 127 -4.15 -4.77 -4.05
N LEU A 128 -5.07 -4.46 -4.98
CA LEU A 128 -5.13 -5.07 -6.31
C LEU A 128 -3.84 -4.78 -7.10
N ILE A 129 -3.38 -3.53 -7.09
CA ILE A 129 -2.16 -3.12 -7.76
C ILE A 129 -0.94 -3.89 -7.20
N ILE A 130 -0.81 -3.97 -5.87
CA ILE A 130 0.29 -4.70 -5.21
C ILE A 130 0.21 -6.20 -5.48
N ALA A 131 -0.99 -6.77 -5.69
CA ALA A 131 -1.17 -8.18 -6.00
C ALA A 131 -0.85 -8.53 -7.46
N ILE A 132 -0.74 -7.57 -8.39
CA ILE A 132 -0.44 -7.82 -9.81
C ILE A 132 0.78 -8.74 -10.00
N PRO A 133 1.93 -8.56 -9.30
CA PRO A 133 3.08 -9.45 -9.47
C PRO A 133 2.80 -10.91 -9.13
N LEU A 134 1.86 -11.19 -8.21
CA LEU A 134 1.47 -12.57 -7.87
C LEU A 134 0.63 -13.22 -8.98
N MET A 135 -0.13 -12.40 -9.73
CA MET A 135 -1.03 -12.87 -10.80
C MET A 135 -0.31 -12.92 -12.16
N ALA A 136 0.78 -12.18 -12.32
CA ALA A 136 1.50 -12.11 -13.58
C ALA A 136 2.19 -13.44 -13.89
N THR A 137 1.82 -14.05 -15.01
CA THR A 137 2.51 -15.24 -15.54
C THR A 137 3.95 -14.92 -15.86
N GLY A 138 4.89 -15.71 -15.32
CA GLY A 138 6.33 -15.49 -15.53
C GLY A 138 6.97 -14.47 -14.60
N SER A 139 6.29 -14.07 -13.51
CA SER A 139 6.87 -13.18 -12.50
C SER A 139 8.06 -13.81 -11.77
N ASN A 140 8.13 -15.17 -11.71
CA ASN A 140 9.20 -15.94 -11.04
C ASN A 140 9.56 -15.36 -9.67
N LEU A 141 8.54 -15.07 -8.87
CA LEU A 141 8.73 -14.67 -7.49
C LEU A 141 9.14 -15.89 -6.65
N GLU A 142 10.19 -15.76 -5.86
CA GLU A 142 10.71 -16.77 -4.93
C GLU A 142 10.24 -16.50 -3.48
#